data_f5bf48b8c1c4989ab8b746d5fa622d75
#
_entry.id   f5bf48b8c1c4989ab8b746d5fa622d75
#
_cell.length_a   1.000
_cell.length_b   1.000
_cell.length_c   1.000
_cell.angle_alpha   90.00
_cell.angle_beta   90.00
_cell.angle_gamma   90.00
#
_symmetry.space_group_name_H-M   'P 1'
#
loop_
_entity.id
_entity.type
_entity.pdbx_description
1 polymer ?
#
loop_
_entity_poly.entity_id
_entity_poly.type
_entity_poly.pdbx_seq_one_letter_code
_entity_poly.pdbx_strand_id
1 'polypeptide(L)'
;MYAIVKDGAITATASTVQKLFPNTSFPSVPNTDFLTENNVKDVINAEQKDRTYYFVTQGNIELVDGVPTQKYTNTAKDLAGLKTSRTNKVKYNAGQLLSKTDWMVIRKYERDVAIPSATATYRAAVITECARLESAIAGAGDVDALATVMAAQNWPEEP
;
A
#
# COMPACT_ATOMS: atom_id res chain seq x y z
N MET A 1 7.93 -2.79 -20.60
CA MET A 1 9.17 -3.56 -20.87
C MET A 1 8.78 -4.75 -21.73
N TYR A 2 9.67 -5.19 -22.62
CA TYR A 2 9.40 -6.27 -23.58
C TYR A 2 10.43 -7.37 -23.44
N ALA A 3 10.04 -8.59 -23.78
CA ALA A 3 10.90 -9.77 -23.82
C ALA A 3 10.70 -10.55 -25.12
N ILE A 4 11.75 -11.11 -25.65
CA ILE A 4 11.68 -12.11 -26.73
C ILE A 4 11.64 -13.49 -26.09
N VAL A 5 10.61 -14.28 -26.43
CA VAL A 5 10.41 -15.64 -25.89
C VAL A 5 10.51 -16.64 -27.03
N LYS A 6 11.56 -17.45 -27.04
CA LYS A 6 11.76 -18.50 -28.03
C LYS A 6 12.00 -19.85 -27.33
N ASP A 7 11.40 -20.89 -27.86
CA ASP A 7 11.57 -22.28 -27.39
C ASP A 7 11.38 -22.42 -25.85
N GLY A 8 10.38 -21.69 -25.30
CA GLY A 8 10.08 -21.71 -23.88
C GLY A 8 11.10 -20.98 -22.99
N ALA A 9 11.98 -20.15 -23.57
CA ALA A 9 12.96 -19.36 -22.82
C ALA A 9 12.93 -17.88 -23.20
N ILE A 10 13.27 -17.01 -22.24
CA ILE A 10 13.51 -15.58 -22.49
C ILE A 10 14.91 -15.44 -23.06
N THR A 11 15.01 -14.95 -24.30
CA THR A 11 16.31 -14.79 -25.01
C THR A 11 16.83 -13.35 -24.95
N ALA A 12 15.95 -12.36 -24.80
CA ALA A 12 16.32 -10.95 -24.67
C ALA A 12 15.22 -10.16 -23.93
N THR A 13 15.62 -9.08 -23.26
CA THR A 13 14.69 -8.13 -22.63
C THR A 13 15.15 -6.70 -22.89
N ALA A 14 14.19 -5.78 -23.08
CA ALA A 14 14.49 -4.34 -23.21
C ALA A 14 13.31 -3.46 -22.77
N SER A 15 13.59 -2.20 -22.48
CA SER A 15 12.57 -1.22 -22.10
C SER A 15 11.64 -0.85 -23.27
N THR A 16 12.11 -0.96 -24.50
CA THR A 16 11.35 -0.68 -25.74
C THR A 16 11.63 -1.73 -26.79
N VAL A 17 10.71 -1.91 -27.75
CA VAL A 17 10.90 -2.81 -28.91
C VAL A 17 12.08 -2.35 -29.78
N GLN A 18 12.26 -1.03 -29.94
CA GLN A 18 13.40 -0.47 -30.68
C GLN A 18 14.76 -0.94 -30.14
N LYS A 19 14.88 -1.12 -28.81
CA LYS A 19 16.12 -1.63 -28.19
C LYS A 19 16.33 -3.12 -28.41
N LEU A 20 15.26 -3.89 -28.63
CA LEU A 20 15.35 -5.30 -29.01
C LEU A 20 15.78 -5.45 -30.47
N PHE A 21 15.41 -4.50 -31.34
CA PHE A 21 15.67 -4.50 -32.77
C PHE A 21 16.29 -3.18 -33.22
N PRO A 22 17.55 -2.90 -32.88
CA PRO A 22 18.18 -1.59 -33.10
C PRO A 22 18.30 -1.19 -34.58
N ASN A 23 18.31 -2.17 -35.50
CA ASN A 23 18.42 -1.93 -36.93
C ASN A 23 17.08 -1.84 -37.67
N THR A 24 15.96 -1.83 -36.93
CA THR A 24 14.61 -1.74 -37.50
C THR A 24 13.98 -0.41 -37.09
N SER A 25 13.45 0.34 -38.04
CA SER A 25 12.71 1.56 -37.75
C SER A 25 11.25 1.22 -37.47
N PHE A 26 10.73 1.71 -36.36
CA PHE A 26 9.32 1.53 -35.97
C PHE A 26 8.58 2.86 -36.02
N PRO A 27 7.28 2.86 -36.38
CA PRO A 27 6.37 3.95 -36.00
C PRO A 27 6.28 4.00 -34.46
N SER A 28 5.63 5.04 -33.93
CA SER A 28 5.53 5.25 -32.47
C SER A 28 4.99 4.04 -31.69
N VAL A 29 4.18 3.20 -32.33
CA VAL A 29 3.70 1.91 -31.80
C VAL A 29 4.07 0.82 -32.80
N PRO A 30 4.86 -0.19 -32.41
CA PRO A 30 5.18 -1.33 -33.28
C PRO A 30 3.91 -2.10 -33.65
N ASN A 31 3.85 -2.59 -34.89
CA ASN A 31 2.75 -3.41 -35.38
C ASN A 31 2.63 -4.72 -34.59
N THR A 32 1.43 -5.10 -34.23
CA THR A 32 1.11 -6.35 -33.50
C THR A 32 1.61 -7.59 -34.25
N ASP A 33 1.52 -7.61 -35.60
CA ASP A 33 2.00 -8.74 -36.41
C ASP A 33 3.53 -8.89 -36.27
N PHE A 34 4.27 -7.78 -36.30
CA PHE A 34 5.71 -7.80 -36.06
C PHE A 34 6.05 -8.37 -34.69
N LEU A 35 5.33 -7.96 -33.64
CA LEU A 35 5.56 -8.46 -32.28
C LEU A 35 5.33 -9.97 -32.21
N THR A 36 4.25 -10.44 -32.83
CA THR A 36 3.89 -11.87 -32.87
C THR A 36 4.92 -12.70 -33.64
N GLU A 37 5.30 -12.28 -34.86
CA GLU A 37 6.26 -12.97 -35.71
C GLU A 37 7.65 -13.08 -35.05
N ASN A 38 8.03 -12.06 -34.28
CA ASN A 38 9.31 -12.02 -33.58
C ASN A 38 9.25 -12.53 -32.13
N ASN A 39 8.11 -13.11 -31.72
CA ASN A 39 7.90 -13.65 -30.38
C ASN A 39 8.14 -12.62 -29.26
N VAL A 40 7.82 -11.35 -29.53
CA VAL A 40 7.93 -10.28 -28.56
C VAL A 40 6.69 -10.26 -27.68
N LYS A 41 6.87 -10.30 -26.38
CA LYS A 41 5.80 -10.23 -25.38
C LYS A 41 6.05 -9.08 -24.41
N ASP A 42 4.97 -8.49 -23.91
CA ASP A 42 5.03 -7.57 -22.78
C ASP A 42 5.50 -8.31 -21.52
N VAL A 43 6.37 -7.66 -20.76
CA VAL A 43 6.72 -8.11 -19.41
C VAL A 43 5.71 -7.55 -18.43
N ILE A 44 4.97 -8.44 -17.76
CA ILE A 44 4.08 -8.06 -16.66
C ILE A 44 4.84 -8.05 -15.34
N ASN A 45 4.32 -7.33 -14.35
CA ASN A 45 4.87 -7.36 -12.99
C ASN A 45 4.13 -8.39 -12.15
N ALA A 46 4.86 -9.20 -11.40
CA ALA A 46 4.30 -9.97 -10.30
C ALA A 46 3.82 -9.02 -9.18
N GLU A 47 3.08 -9.57 -8.24
CA GLU A 47 2.56 -8.81 -7.10
C GLU A 47 3.69 -8.17 -6.28
N GLN A 48 3.53 -6.88 -6.02
CA GLN A 48 4.34 -6.12 -5.08
C GLN A 48 3.49 -5.78 -3.87
N LYS A 49 3.92 -6.22 -2.70
CA LYS A 49 3.28 -5.83 -1.44
C LYS A 49 3.57 -4.37 -1.08
N ASP A 50 2.74 -3.79 -0.22
CA ASP A 50 2.90 -2.40 0.22
C ASP A 50 4.26 -2.18 0.91
N ARG A 51 5.04 -1.29 0.35
CA ARG A 51 6.38 -0.91 0.84
C ARG A 51 6.35 -0.28 2.24
N THR A 52 5.20 0.10 2.73
CA THR A 52 5.01 0.52 4.11
C THR A 52 5.31 -0.63 5.09
N TYR A 53 4.96 -1.84 4.70
CA TYR A 53 5.02 -3.06 5.51
C TYR A 53 6.10 -4.04 5.06
N TYR A 54 6.55 -3.94 3.81
CA TYR A 54 7.50 -4.88 3.20
C TYR A 54 8.70 -4.16 2.58
N PHE A 55 9.84 -4.82 2.63
CA PHE A 55 10.94 -4.55 1.72
C PHE A 55 10.64 -5.28 0.41
N VAL A 56 10.50 -4.52 -0.68
CA VAL A 56 10.19 -5.06 -2.00
C VAL A 56 11.44 -4.95 -2.87
N THR A 57 12.05 -6.08 -3.18
CA THR A 57 13.25 -6.16 -4.03
C THR A 57 12.89 -6.74 -5.38
N GLN A 58 13.32 -6.08 -6.45
CA GLN A 58 13.14 -6.57 -7.81
C GLN A 58 14.08 -7.77 -8.05
N GLY A 59 13.52 -8.86 -8.56
CA GLY A 59 14.21 -10.07 -8.97
C GLY A 59 14.44 -10.13 -10.48
N ASN A 60 14.63 -11.32 -11.00
CA ASN A 60 14.77 -11.57 -12.43
C ASN A 60 13.40 -11.58 -13.14
N ILE A 61 13.43 -11.48 -14.47
CA ILE A 61 12.27 -11.75 -15.30
C ILE A 61 12.26 -13.26 -15.59
N GLU A 62 11.16 -13.92 -15.31
CA GLU A 62 10.97 -15.36 -15.48
C GLU A 62 9.72 -15.63 -16.32
N LEU A 63 9.65 -16.78 -16.96
CA LEU A 63 8.42 -17.24 -17.60
C LEU A 63 7.49 -17.87 -16.57
N VAL A 64 6.30 -17.31 -16.45
CA VAL A 64 5.21 -17.87 -15.66
C VAL A 64 4.06 -18.15 -16.62
N ASP A 65 3.71 -19.41 -16.78
CA ASP A 65 2.68 -19.86 -17.75
C ASP A 65 2.90 -19.31 -19.17
N GLY A 66 4.17 -19.25 -19.59
CA GLY A 66 4.57 -18.74 -20.91
C GLY A 66 4.52 -17.21 -21.05
N VAL A 67 4.29 -16.47 -19.96
CA VAL A 67 4.28 -15.00 -19.91
C VAL A 67 5.53 -14.48 -19.19
N PRO A 68 6.33 -13.61 -19.82
CA PRO A 68 7.46 -12.97 -19.15
C PRO A 68 6.97 -12.14 -17.97
N THR A 69 7.41 -12.50 -16.77
CA THR A 69 6.95 -11.87 -15.52
C THR A 69 8.15 -11.37 -14.72
N GLN A 70 8.17 -10.07 -14.43
CA GLN A 70 9.13 -9.48 -13.51
C GLN A 70 8.81 -9.96 -12.10
N LYS A 71 9.72 -10.70 -11.50
CA LYS A 71 9.56 -11.19 -10.12
C LYS A 71 9.93 -10.12 -9.09
N TYR A 72 9.28 -10.21 -7.93
CA TYR A 72 9.61 -9.41 -6.76
C TYR A 72 9.68 -10.30 -5.52
N THR A 73 10.65 -10.03 -4.66
CA THR A 73 10.72 -10.61 -3.32
C THR A 73 10.16 -9.63 -2.33
N ASN A 74 9.13 -10.04 -1.59
CA ASN A 74 8.45 -9.24 -0.57
C ASN A 74 8.87 -9.75 0.81
N THR A 75 9.83 -9.10 1.47
CA THR A 75 10.30 -9.46 2.81
C THR A 75 9.59 -8.61 3.85
N ALA A 76 8.86 -9.22 4.77
CA ALA A 76 8.17 -8.51 5.84
C ALA A 76 9.16 -7.70 6.69
N LYS A 77 8.79 -6.47 7.05
CA LYS A 77 9.52 -5.65 8.02
C LYS A 77 9.30 -6.17 9.43
N ASP A 78 10.12 -5.70 10.38
CA ASP A 78 9.96 -6.06 11.79
C ASP A 78 8.56 -5.69 12.32
N LEU A 79 7.82 -6.72 12.74
CA LEU A 79 6.44 -6.56 13.21
C LEU A 79 6.36 -5.71 14.47
N ALA A 80 7.31 -5.86 15.40
CA ALA A 80 7.29 -5.14 16.68
C ALA A 80 7.48 -3.64 16.46
N GLY A 81 8.43 -3.26 15.62
CA GLY A 81 8.67 -1.87 15.21
C GLY A 81 7.49 -1.27 14.46
N LEU A 82 6.86 -2.05 13.55
CA LEU A 82 5.65 -1.62 12.85
C LEU A 82 4.49 -1.40 13.82
N LYS A 83 4.23 -2.31 14.77
CA LYS A 83 3.19 -2.15 15.79
C LYS A 83 3.38 -0.86 16.58
N THR A 84 4.58 -0.61 17.07
CA THR A 84 4.92 0.62 17.79
C THR A 84 4.63 1.86 16.95
N SER A 85 5.11 1.87 15.72
CA SER A 85 4.90 2.99 14.78
C SER A 85 3.42 3.22 14.48
N ARG A 86 2.63 2.16 14.27
CA ARG A 86 1.19 2.26 13.96
C ARG A 86 0.37 2.70 15.17
N THR A 87 0.68 2.19 16.37
CA THR A 87 0.07 2.65 17.62
C THR A 87 0.30 4.15 17.82
N ASN A 88 1.53 4.62 17.64
CA ASN A 88 1.84 6.05 17.74
C ASN A 88 1.05 6.88 16.71
N LYS A 89 0.92 6.39 15.46
CA LYS A 89 0.14 7.06 14.42
C LYS A 89 -1.35 7.14 14.77
N VAL A 90 -1.93 6.08 15.31
CA VAL A 90 -3.34 6.03 15.75
C VAL A 90 -3.57 7.03 16.88
N LYS A 91 -2.71 7.04 17.89
CA LYS A 91 -2.77 8.01 19.00
C LYS A 91 -2.64 9.45 18.51
N TYR A 92 -1.71 9.71 17.63
CA TYR A 92 -1.54 11.02 17.02
C TYR A 92 -2.81 11.47 16.28
N ASN A 93 -3.39 10.60 15.46
CA ASN A 93 -4.62 10.91 14.73
C ASN A 93 -5.78 11.20 15.69
N ALA A 94 -5.98 10.37 16.72
CA ALA A 94 -6.99 10.62 17.76
C ALA A 94 -6.78 11.97 18.44
N GLY A 95 -5.54 12.30 18.81
CA GLY A 95 -5.18 13.59 19.40
C GLY A 95 -5.51 14.78 18.49
N GLN A 96 -5.23 14.66 17.19
CA GLN A 96 -5.59 15.71 16.20
C GLN A 96 -7.11 15.91 16.09
N LEU A 97 -7.88 14.82 16.13
CA LEU A 97 -9.34 14.89 16.08
C LEU A 97 -9.93 15.51 17.36
N LEU A 98 -9.39 15.15 18.53
CA LEU A 98 -9.88 15.66 19.83
C LEU A 98 -9.49 17.11 20.08
N SER A 99 -8.30 17.53 19.63
CA SER A 99 -7.74 18.88 19.90
C SER A 99 -8.65 20.02 19.43
N LYS A 100 -9.40 19.81 18.35
CA LYS A 100 -10.34 20.81 17.82
C LYS A 100 -11.43 21.18 18.80
N THR A 101 -11.77 20.30 19.72
CA THR A 101 -12.87 20.46 20.70
C THR A 101 -12.39 20.50 22.15
N ASP A 102 -11.09 20.46 22.44
CA ASP A 102 -10.51 20.45 23.79
C ASP A 102 -10.86 21.71 24.55
N TRP A 103 -10.96 22.86 23.89
CA TRP A 103 -11.40 24.11 24.50
C TRP A 103 -12.80 24.01 25.12
N MET A 104 -13.68 23.15 24.59
CA MET A 104 -15.02 22.94 25.18
C MET A 104 -14.95 22.17 26.50
N VAL A 105 -13.98 21.23 26.61
CA VAL A 105 -13.71 20.49 27.84
C VAL A 105 -13.19 21.44 28.92
N ILE A 106 -12.23 22.30 28.56
CA ILE A 106 -11.69 23.32 29.45
C ILE A 106 -12.80 24.28 29.91
N ARG A 107 -13.61 24.78 28.97
CA ARG A 107 -14.76 25.67 29.27
C ARG A 107 -15.78 25.00 30.21
N LYS A 108 -16.05 23.69 30.00
CA LYS A 108 -16.93 22.94 30.90
C LYS A 108 -16.37 22.90 32.32
N TYR A 109 -15.06 22.66 32.45
CA TYR A 109 -14.41 22.59 33.75
C TYR A 109 -14.35 23.95 34.46
N GLU A 110 -13.98 25.03 33.75
CA GLU A 110 -13.77 26.37 34.33
C GLU A 110 -15.06 27.15 34.58
N ARG A 111 -16.08 26.94 33.74
CA ARG A 111 -17.28 27.79 33.69
C ARG A 111 -18.59 27.02 33.82
N ASP A 112 -18.52 25.72 33.99
CA ASP A 112 -19.69 24.79 34.01
C ASP A 112 -20.61 24.90 32.78
N VAL A 113 -20.08 25.33 31.64
CA VAL A 113 -20.82 25.38 30.38
C VAL A 113 -20.81 24.00 29.73
N ALA A 114 -21.99 23.41 29.54
CA ALA A 114 -22.12 22.06 29.00
C ALA A 114 -21.47 21.91 27.59
N ILE A 115 -20.83 20.77 27.35
CA ILE A 115 -20.38 20.39 26.01
C ILE A 115 -21.61 20.00 25.20
N PRO A 116 -21.78 20.47 23.94
CA PRO A 116 -22.88 20.03 23.09
C PRO A 116 -22.89 18.50 22.95
N SER A 117 -24.09 17.92 22.99
CA SER A 117 -24.24 16.44 22.98
C SER A 117 -23.60 15.78 21.78
N ALA A 118 -23.72 16.37 20.57
CA ALA A 118 -23.07 15.89 19.36
C ALA A 118 -21.55 15.83 19.52
N THR A 119 -20.93 16.88 20.05
CA THR A 119 -19.48 16.93 20.33
C THR A 119 -19.07 15.88 21.37
N ALA A 120 -19.87 15.71 22.44
CA ALA A 120 -19.58 14.69 23.46
C ALA A 120 -19.61 13.27 22.85
N THR A 121 -20.63 12.97 22.03
CA THR A 121 -20.75 11.70 21.31
C THR A 121 -19.57 11.48 20.33
N TYR A 122 -19.21 12.49 19.55
CA TYR A 122 -18.07 12.45 18.65
C TYR A 122 -16.77 12.13 19.40
N ARG A 123 -16.49 12.86 20.49
CA ARG A 123 -15.28 12.63 21.31
C ARG A 123 -15.21 11.21 21.86
N ALA A 124 -16.35 10.71 22.37
CA ALA A 124 -16.45 9.33 22.88
C ALA A 124 -16.16 8.30 21.75
N ALA A 125 -16.69 8.52 20.54
CA ALA A 125 -16.45 7.66 19.39
C ALA A 125 -14.98 7.68 18.96
N VAL A 126 -14.30 8.83 18.93
CA VAL A 126 -12.86 8.93 18.65
C VAL A 126 -12.03 8.13 19.66
N ILE A 127 -12.33 8.27 20.96
CA ILE A 127 -11.63 7.54 22.03
C ILE A 127 -11.85 6.02 21.88
N THR A 128 -13.09 5.61 21.62
CA THR A 128 -13.44 4.18 21.42
C THR A 128 -12.71 3.60 20.22
N GLU A 129 -12.69 4.29 19.07
CA GLU A 129 -11.99 3.82 17.87
C GLU A 129 -10.47 3.76 18.08
N CYS A 130 -9.90 4.74 18.79
CA CYS A 130 -8.47 4.70 19.15
C CYS A 130 -8.15 3.45 19.98
N ALA A 131 -8.90 3.17 21.03
CA ALA A 131 -8.71 2.00 21.88
C ALA A 131 -8.91 0.68 21.13
N ARG A 132 -9.91 0.60 20.24
CA ARG A 132 -10.14 -0.55 19.37
C ARG A 132 -8.92 -0.82 18.48
N LEU A 133 -8.40 0.23 17.83
CA LEU A 133 -7.24 0.12 16.96
C LEU A 133 -5.98 -0.28 17.71
N GLU A 134 -5.73 0.30 18.89
CA GLU A 134 -4.59 -0.07 19.74
C GLU A 134 -4.63 -1.56 20.11
N SER A 135 -5.80 -2.06 20.52
CA SER A 135 -5.99 -3.48 20.83
C SER A 135 -5.79 -4.38 19.62
N ALA A 136 -6.37 -3.99 18.46
CA ALA A 136 -6.24 -4.77 17.22
C ALA A 136 -4.78 -4.80 16.71
N ILE A 137 -4.06 -3.67 16.78
CA ILE A 137 -2.62 -3.60 16.45
C ILE A 137 -1.81 -4.52 17.36
N ALA A 138 -2.07 -4.50 18.67
CA ALA A 138 -1.39 -5.36 19.63
C ALA A 138 -1.65 -6.85 19.33
N GLY A 139 -2.88 -7.20 18.95
CA GLY A 139 -3.30 -8.57 18.61
C GLY A 139 -2.86 -9.08 17.24
N ALA A 140 -2.39 -8.22 16.32
CA ALA A 140 -1.97 -8.64 14.98
C ALA A 140 -0.83 -9.68 15.07
N GLY A 141 -1.02 -10.86 14.47
CA GLY A 141 -0.05 -11.96 14.53
C GLY A 141 1.10 -11.82 13.54
N ASP A 142 0.88 -11.08 12.45
CA ASP A 142 1.84 -10.87 11.37
C ASP A 142 1.64 -9.49 10.70
N VAL A 143 2.48 -9.21 9.71
CA VAL A 143 2.49 -7.93 9.00
C VAL A 143 1.25 -7.75 8.13
N ASP A 144 0.69 -8.81 7.53
CA ASP A 144 -0.53 -8.73 6.72
C ASP A 144 -1.76 -8.46 7.59
N ALA A 145 -1.85 -9.12 8.76
CA ALA A 145 -2.89 -8.84 9.74
C ALA A 145 -2.82 -7.38 10.23
N LEU A 146 -1.62 -6.87 10.50
CA LEU A 146 -1.42 -5.46 10.87
C LEU A 146 -1.85 -4.50 9.75
N ALA A 147 -1.52 -4.80 8.49
CA ALA A 147 -1.94 -4.00 7.34
C ALA A 147 -3.47 -3.96 7.22
N THR A 148 -4.13 -5.12 7.44
CA THR A 148 -5.60 -5.23 7.44
C THR A 148 -6.23 -4.38 8.54
N VAL A 149 -5.70 -4.41 9.76
CA VAL A 149 -6.16 -3.55 10.87
C VAL A 149 -6.05 -2.08 10.50
N MET A 150 -4.93 -1.68 9.89
CA MET A 150 -4.70 -0.28 9.52
C MET A 150 -5.56 0.18 8.33
N ALA A 151 -5.99 -0.71 7.47
CA ALA A 151 -6.95 -0.41 6.40
C ALA A 151 -8.40 -0.29 6.91
N ALA A 152 -8.72 -0.94 8.03
CA ALA A 152 -10.06 -0.98 8.63
C ALA A 152 -10.29 0.11 9.70
N GLN A 153 -9.62 1.26 9.60
CA GLN A 153 -9.86 2.40 10.48
C GLN A 153 -11.23 3.03 10.18
N ASN A 154 -11.98 3.35 11.23
CA ASN A 154 -13.32 3.94 11.12
C ASN A 154 -13.46 5.14 12.07
N TRP A 155 -12.78 6.23 11.73
CA TRP A 155 -12.86 7.46 12.49
C TRP A 155 -14.22 8.15 12.30
N PRO A 156 -14.86 8.65 13.37
CA PRO A 156 -16.13 9.36 13.23
C PRO A 156 -15.97 10.69 12.49
N GLU A 157 -17.04 11.10 11.81
CA GLU A 157 -17.11 12.43 11.20
C GLU A 157 -17.30 13.51 12.28
N GLU A 158 -16.70 14.67 12.04
CA GLU A 158 -16.82 15.83 12.93
C GLU A 158 -18.25 16.42 12.86
N PRO A 159 -18.91 16.73 13.99
CA PRO A 159 -20.27 17.25 14.02
C PRO A 159 -20.38 18.71 13.58
#